data_09ceeb1cb8cd72d131c7d8bcc5151b32
#
_entry.id   09ceeb1cb8cd72d131c7d8bcc5151b32
#
_cell.length_a   1.000
_cell.length_b   1.000
_cell.length_c   1.000
_cell.angle_alpha   90.00
_cell.angle_beta   90.00
_cell.angle_gamma   90.00
#
_symmetry.space_group_name_H-M   'P 1'
#
loop_
_entity.id
_entity.type
_entity.pdbx_description
1 polymer ?
#
loop_
_entity_poly.entity_id
_entity_poly.type
_entity_poly.pdbx_seq_one_letter_code
_entity_poly.pdbx_strand_id
1 'polypeptide(L)'
;MTRQEDGSLKLDCVSDLVRHQKPVNVVKFSPSSEYLASADDESYIILWKQKTDLDAPELPDEDNEKIDSSETKEQWVQLKVLRGHLNDIYDICWSPDSVHLISGSVDNSAIIWDVAKGKRIALLPEAKNFVQGVAWDPENVYVSTLSSDGKCRTYNWRTHKLVAAVSKGKVLRPHQTETIEPFQSSDPNSTETGSTESDKPVRIFHDDTLKTFFRRLSYSPDGSLLAAPAGCITSSPDTGVTMSATWIFLRRKLSSPALYYPSLNQPTMVTRWCPLLFTLREGVHSPVFSLPYRMVLAVATKTAILLYDTQHAVPIAMISNIHYTKLTDLSWSSDGKMLIASSTDGYCSIITFTDGELGSNYVPPKSDGTS
;
A
#
# COMPACT_ATOMS: atom_id res chain seq x y z
N MET A 1 17.09 -15.14 -5.25
CA MET A 1 16.93 -15.76 -3.93
C MET A 1 16.60 -17.22 -4.14
N THR A 2 17.42 -18.13 -3.66
CA THR A 2 17.23 -19.58 -3.78
C THR A 2 17.17 -20.20 -2.39
N ARG A 3 16.20 -21.10 -2.18
CA ARG A 3 16.11 -21.86 -0.94
C ARG A 3 17.03 -23.08 -1.07
N GLN A 4 17.92 -23.27 -0.06
CA GLN A 4 18.84 -24.38 -0.02
C GLN A 4 18.15 -25.62 0.60
N GLU A 5 18.76 -26.79 0.46
CA GLU A 5 18.22 -28.06 1.01
C GLU A 5 18.13 -28.07 2.55
N ASP A 6 18.98 -27.27 3.23
CA ASP A 6 18.96 -27.08 4.69
C ASP A 6 17.90 -26.07 5.17
N GLY A 7 17.07 -25.54 4.24
CA GLY A 7 16.05 -24.52 4.51
C GLY A 7 16.57 -23.10 4.57
N SER A 8 17.88 -22.85 4.50
CA SER A 8 18.45 -21.52 4.44
C SER A 8 18.16 -20.82 3.12
N LEU A 9 18.18 -19.48 3.14
CA LEU A 9 17.98 -18.66 1.94
C LEU A 9 19.32 -18.11 1.46
N LYS A 10 19.69 -18.45 0.22
CA LYS A 10 20.84 -17.84 -0.44
C LYS A 10 20.40 -16.60 -1.21
N LEU A 11 21.04 -15.48 -0.92
CA LEU A 11 20.86 -14.20 -1.61
C LEU A 11 22.04 -13.97 -2.54
N ASP A 12 21.77 -13.83 -3.82
CA ASP A 12 22.77 -13.43 -4.79
C ASP A 12 22.42 -12.04 -5.32
N CYS A 13 23.40 -11.14 -5.44
CA CYS A 13 23.25 -9.93 -6.22
C CYS A 13 23.21 -10.33 -7.70
N VAL A 14 22.16 -9.96 -8.41
CA VAL A 14 21.98 -10.33 -9.81
C VAL A 14 22.26 -9.17 -10.76
N SER A 15 22.08 -7.93 -10.30
CA SER A 15 22.36 -6.73 -11.06
C SER A 15 22.49 -5.51 -10.15
N ASP A 16 23.28 -4.53 -10.56
CA ASP A 16 23.40 -3.22 -9.94
C ASP A 16 22.87 -2.15 -10.90
N LEU A 17 21.90 -1.33 -10.43
CA LEU A 17 21.21 -0.33 -11.23
C LEU A 17 21.72 1.08 -10.90
N VAL A 18 22.88 1.44 -11.43
CA VAL A 18 23.61 2.68 -11.11
C VAL A 18 23.22 3.81 -12.06
N ARG A 19 22.18 4.58 -11.74
CA ARG A 19 21.77 5.77 -12.53
C ARG A 19 21.26 6.93 -11.68
N HIS A 20 20.71 6.65 -10.49
CA HIS A 20 20.29 7.69 -9.57
C HIS A 20 21.50 8.37 -8.92
N GLN A 21 21.48 9.70 -8.83
CA GLN A 21 22.53 10.48 -8.16
C GLN A 21 22.15 10.86 -6.73
N LYS A 22 20.91 10.61 -6.34
CA LYS A 22 20.35 10.89 -5.02
C LYS A 22 19.70 9.63 -4.43
N PRO A 23 19.42 9.62 -3.12
CA PRO A 23 18.76 8.51 -2.46
C PRO A 23 17.47 8.08 -3.17
N VAL A 24 17.31 6.78 -3.36
CA VAL A 24 16.10 6.17 -3.92
C VAL A 24 15.11 5.90 -2.80
N ASN A 25 13.93 6.49 -2.88
CA ASN A 25 12.90 6.38 -1.84
C ASN A 25 11.96 5.19 -2.06
N VAL A 26 11.80 4.76 -3.30
CA VAL A 26 10.85 3.70 -3.65
C VAL A 26 11.26 2.96 -4.90
N VAL A 27 11.06 1.64 -4.86
CA VAL A 27 11.29 0.72 -5.96
C VAL A 27 10.09 -0.21 -6.08
N LYS A 28 9.53 -0.39 -7.27
CA LYS A 28 8.36 -1.25 -7.51
C LYS A 28 8.45 -1.95 -8.86
N PHE A 29 8.33 -3.28 -8.85
CA PHE A 29 8.07 -4.03 -10.08
C PHE A 29 6.66 -3.77 -10.59
N SER A 30 6.51 -3.75 -11.91
CA SER A 30 5.19 -3.78 -12.55
C SER A 30 4.49 -5.11 -12.26
N PRO A 31 3.15 -5.17 -12.26
CA PRO A 31 2.41 -6.42 -12.13
C PRO A 31 2.76 -7.47 -13.19
N SER A 32 3.14 -7.03 -14.41
CA SER A 32 3.65 -7.91 -15.47
C SER A 32 5.04 -8.50 -15.20
N SER A 33 5.77 -7.95 -14.21
CA SER A 33 7.18 -8.25 -13.92
C SER A 33 8.18 -7.85 -15.03
N GLU A 34 7.73 -7.19 -16.10
CA GLU A 34 8.59 -6.77 -17.21
C GLU A 34 9.39 -5.50 -16.90
N TYR A 35 8.84 -4.64 -16.03
CA TYR A 35 9.41 -3.33 -15.73
C TYR A 35 9.68 -3.21 -14.23
N LEU A 36 10.73 -2.46 -13.92
CA LEU A 36 10.99 -1.96 -12.58
C LEU A 36 10.92 -0.42 -12.64
N ALA A 37 10.29 0.21 -11.67
CA ALA A 37 10.30 1.65 -11.49
C ALA A 37 11.02 1.99 -10.19
N SER A 38 11.93 2.98 -10.24
CA SER A 38 12.59 3.55 -9.07
C SER A 38 12.43 5.06 -9.06
N ALA A 39 12.26 5.68 -7.88
CA ALA A 39 12.11 7.13 -7.75
C ALA A 39 12.97 7.67 -6.59
N ASP A 40 13.48 8.88 -6.78
CA ASP A 40 14.52 9.49 -5.95
C ASP A 40 14.17 10.90 -5.42
N ASP A 41 15.15 11.48 -4.71
CA ASP A 41 15.12 12.85 -4.18
C ASP A 41 15.41 13.93 -5.25
N GLU A 42 15.66 13.56 -6.52
CA GLU A 42 15.81 14.51 -7.65
C GLU A 42 14.56 14.64 -8.50
N SER A 43 13.41 14.18 -8.01
CA SER A 43 12.12 14.23 -8.72
C SER A 43 12.04 13.37 -9.98
N TYR A 44 12.92 12.39 -10.14
CA TYR A 44 12.95 11.51 -11.29
C TYR A 44 12.38 10.13 -10.96
N ILE A 45 11.67 9.56 -11.94
CA ILE A 45 11.31 8.15 -11.94
C ILE A 45 12.05 7.52 -13.12
N ILE A 46 12.88 6.53 -12.82
CA ILE A 46 13.55 5.74 -13.85
C ILE A 46 12.79 4.43 -14.05
N LEU A 47 12.48 4.14 -15.30
CA LEU A 47 11.90 2.87 -15.72
C LEU A 47 13.00 1.99 -16.28
N TRP A 48 13.08 0.78 -15.76
CA TRP A 48 14.07 -0.22 -16.12
C TRP A 48 13.37 -1.41 -16.77
N LYS A 49 14.07 -2.03 -17.73
CA LYS A 49 13.67 -3.29 -18.35
C LYS A 49 14.84 -4.26 -18.34
N GLN A 50 14.56 -5.53 -18.10
CA GLN A 50 15.57 -6.57 -18.23
C GLN A 50 15.88 -6.77 -19.71
N LYS A 51 17.16 -6.79 -20.09
CA LYS A 51 17.61 -7.07 -21.44
C LYS A 51 17.46 -8.57 -21.70
N THR A 52 16.82 -8.91 -22.80
CA THR A 52 16.68 -10.29 -23.26
C THR A 52 17.53 -10.50 -24.51
N ASP A 53 17.90 -11.73 -24.81
CA ASP A 53 18.70 -12.07 -26.01
C ASP A 53 18.02 -11.70 -27.34
N LEU A 54 16.73 -11.35 -27.30
CA LEU A 54 15.95 -10.90 -28.45
C LEU A 54 16.03 -9.39 -28.70
N ASP A 55 16.57 -8.62 -27.77
CA ASP A 55 16.71 -7.18 -27.93
C ASP A 55 17.89 -6.88 -28.89
N ALA A 56 17.65 -6.01 -29.88
CA ALA A 56 18.68 -5.63 -30.87
C ALA A 56 19.93 -5.04 -30.17
N PRO A 57 21.15 -5.28 -30.69
CA PRO A 57 22.35 -4.68 -30.13
C PRO A 57 22.22 -3.16 -30.17
N GLU A 58 22.26 -2.51 -29.01
CA GLU A 58 22.35 -1.06 -28.92
C GLU A 58 23.68 -0.57 -29.50
N LEU A 59 23.63 0.52 -30.26
CA LEU A 59 24.85 1.25 -30.64
C LEU A 59 25.51 1.69 -29.32
N PRO A 60 26.87 1.58 -29.24
CA PRO A 60 27.58 1.96 -28.02
C PRO A 60 27.37 3.46 -27.76
N ASP A 61 26.68 3.79 -26.66
CA ASP A 61 26.69 5.15 -26.14
C ASP A 61 28.10 5.48 -25.66
N GLU A 62 28.68 6.57 -26.19
CA GLU A 62 30.05 6.99 -25.90
C GLU A 62 30.29 7.37 -24.43
N ASP A 63 29.23 7.53 -23.62
CA ASP A 63 29.28 7.92 -22.19
C ASP A 63 29.19 6.75 -21.21
N ASN A 64 29.11 5.51 -21.64
CA ASN A 64 29.11 4.35 -20.77
C ASN A 64 30.53 3.96 -20.35
N GLU A 65 30.99 4.43 -19.20
CA GLU A 65 32.09 3.80 -18.49
C GLU A 65 31.78 2.30 -18.37
N LYS A 66 32.69 1.47 -18.90
CA LYS A 66 32.59 0.01 -18.84
C LYS A 66 32.61 -0.42 -17.38
N ILE A 67 31.45 -0.58 -16.80
CA ILE A 67 31.29 -1.33 -15.55
C ILE A 67 31.69 -2.76 -15.91
N ASP A 68 32.65 -3.31 -15.18
CA ASP A 68 33.15 -4.66 -15.37
C ASP A 68 32.01 -5.67 -15.25
N SER A 69 31.48 -6.12 -16.38
CA SER A 69 30.27 -6.91 -16.52
C SER A 69 30.45 -8.40 -16.16
N SER A 70 31.61 -8.74 -15.55
CA SER A 70 31.98 -10.14 -15.30
C SER A 70 31.22 -10.79 -14.12
N GLU A 71 30.48 -10.03 -13.28
CA GLU A 71 29.81 -10.57 -12.09
C GLU A 71 28.26 -10.47 -12.11
N THR A 72 27.66 -9.73 -13.03
CA THR A 72 26.20 -9.55 -13.05
C THR A 72 25.52 -10.66 -13.86
N LYS A 73 24.58 -11.36 -13.18
CA LYS A 73 23.79 -12.46 -13.78
C LYS A 73 22.68 -11.97 -14.70
N GLU A 74 22.21 -10.74 -14.48
CA GLU A 74 21.14 -10.11 -15.24
C GLU A 74 21.57 -8.71 -15.70
N GLN A 75 21.19 -8.37 -16.93
CA GLN A 75 21.40 -7.03 -17.47
C GLN A 75 20.08 -6.27 -17.46
N TRP A 76 20.05 -5.14 -16.75
CA TRP A 76 18.94 -4.21 -16.72
C TRP A 76 19.32 -2.91 -17.40
N VAL A 77 18.46 -2.44 -18.28
CA VAL A 77 18.70 -1.21 -19.04
C VAL A 77 17.69 -0.15 -18.64
N GLN A 78 18.14 1.11 -18.62
CA GLN A 78 17.26 2.25 -18.44
C GLN A 78 16.39 2.40 -19.67
N LEU A 79 15.09 2.20 -19.52
CA LEU A 79 14.14 2.37 -20.62
C LEU A 79 13.74 3.83 -20.80
N LYS A 80 13.37 4.51 -19.70
CA LYS A 80 12.90 5.90 -19.71
C LYS A 80 13.12 6.59 -18.38
N VAL A 81 13.20 7.93 -18.44
CA VAL A 81 13.16 8.80 -17.27
C VAL A 81 11.90 9.66 -17.33
N LEU A 82 11.03 9.54 -16.32
CA LEU A 82 9.83 10.35 -16.21
C LEU A 82 10.16 11.61 -15.39
N ARG A 83 9.92 12.77 -15.99
CA ARG A 83 10.21 14.07 -15.39
C ARG A 83 8.93 14.90 -15.32
N GLY A 84 8.69 15.56 -14.17
CA GLY A 84 7.50 16.41 -14.02
C GLY A 84 7.15 16.78 -12.60
N HIS A 85 7.64 16.06 -11.59
CA HIS A 85 7.66 16.55 -10.22
C HIS A 85 8.73 17.63 -10.03
N LEU A 86 8.53 18.49 -9.03
CA LEU A 86 9.45 19.59 -8.72
C LEU A 86 10.32 19.30 -7.50
N ASN A 87 9.99 18.26 -6.75
CA ASN A 87 10.67 17.83 -5.51
C ASN A 87 10.65 16.32 -5.37
N ASP A 88 11.26 15.83 -4.29
CA ASP A 88 11.42 14.43 -3.92
C ASP A 88 10.14 13.61 -4.14
N ILE A 89 10.30 12.43 -4.70
CA ILE A 89 9.21 11.47 -4.90
C ILE A 89 9.26 10.46 -3.74
N TYR A 90 8.17 10.35 -2.99
CA TYR A 90 8.11 9.51 -1.80
C TYR A 90 7.46 8.15 -2.05
N ASP A 91 6.55 8.04 -2.99
CA ASP A 91 5.89 6.77 -3.29
C ASP A 91 5.44 6.69 -4.74
N ILE A 92 5.41 5.45 -5.27
CA ILE A 92 4.89 5.14 -6.60
C ILE A 92 4.02 3.89 -6.53
N CYS A 93 3.05 3.78 -7.45
CA CYS A 93 2.23 2.60 -7.60
C CYS A 93 1.88 2.37 -9.06
N TRP A 94 2.02 1.12 -9.50
CA TRP A 94 1.64 0.71 -10.85
C TRP A 94 0.13 0.50 -10.97
N SER A 95 -0.40 0.73 -12.17
CA SER A 95 -1.72 0.22 -12.54
C SER A 95 -1.68 -1.31 -12.70
N PRO A 96 -2.80 -2.01 -12.49
CA PRO A 96 -2.83 -3.48 -12.58
C PRO A 96 -2.50 -4.02 -13.98
N ASP A 97 -2.70 -3.21 -15.02
CA ASP A 97 -2.35 -3.53 -16.40
C ASP A 97 -0.89 -3.20 -16.79
N SER A 98 -0.10 -2.69 -15.85
CA SER A 98 1.31 -2.27 -16.06
C SER A 98 1.51 -1.14 -17.10
N VAL A 99 0.43 -0.47 -17.51
CA VAL A 99 0.47 0.58 -18.56
C VAL A 99 0.69 1.97 -17.95
N HIS A 100 0.23 2.16 -16.72
CA HIS A 100 0.27 3.45 -16.05
C HIS A 100 0.98 3.34 -14.70
N LEU A 101 1.44 4.48 -14.22
CA LEU A 101 2.04 4.66 -12.90
C LEU A 101 1.45 5.90 -12.23
N ILE A 102 1.25 5.87 -10.92
CA ILE A 102 1.01 7.07 -10.11
C ILE A 102 2.21 7.32 -9.21
N SER A 103 2.58 8.58 -9.02
CA SER A 103 3.62 9.02 -8.08
C SER A 103 3.11 10.10 -7.15
N GLY A 104 3.63 10.13 -5.92
CA GLY A 104 3.36 11.15 -4.91
C GLY A 104 4.64 11.84 -4.46
N SER A 105 4.61 13.18 -4.31
CA SER A 105 5.79 13.99 -4.08
C SER A 105 5.60 15.02 -2.96
N VAL A 106 6.75 15.52 -2.49
CA VAL A 106 6.90 16.65 -1.57
C VAL A 106 6.44 17.96 -2.22
N ASP A 107 6.29 18.02 -3.54
CA ASP A 107 5.73 19.17 -4.26
C ASP A 107 4.21 19.35 -4.06
N ASN A 108 3.62 18.58 -3.15
CA ASN A 108 2.19 18.60 -2.81
C ASN A 108 1.29 18.06 -3.92
N SER A 109 1.82 17.30 -4.85
CA SER A 109 1.06 16.77 -5.96
C SER A 109 1.23 15.24 -6.11
N ALA A 110 0.29 14.63 -6.81
CA ALA A 110 0.45 13.32 -7.40
C ALA A 110 0.34 13.42 -8.92
N ILE A 111 1.10 12.59 -9.63
CA ILE A 111 1.11 12.58 -11.10
C ILE A 111 0.78 11.17 -11.59
N ILE A 112 -0.10 11.10 -12.60
CA ILE A 112 -0.37 9.87 -13.34
C ILE A 112 0.42 9.91 -14.65
N TRP A 113 1.12 8.81 -14.95
CA TRP A 113 2.02 8.67 -16.08
C TRP A 113 1.55 7.59 -17.06
N ASP A 114 1.76 7.83 -18.35
CA ASP A 114 1.73 6.81 -19.41
C ASP A 114 3.15 6.26 -19.55
N VAL A 115 3.35 5.01 -19.17
CA VAL A 115 4.66 4.36 -19.15
C VAL A 115 5.23 4.20 -20.55
N ALA A 116 4.38 3.77 -21.51
CA ALA A 116 4.81 3.56 -22.89
C ALA A 116 5.24 4.87 -23.58
N LYS A 117 4.53 5.97 -23.34
CA LYS A 117 4.91 7.28 -23.89
C LYS A 117 5.95 8.01 -23.05
N GLY A 118 6.12 7.66 -21.76
CA GLY A 118 6.98 8.38 -20.84
C GLY A 118 6.47 9.80 -20.53
N LYS A 119 5.16 10.02 -20.58
CA LYS A 119 4.54 11.34 -20.43
C LYS A 119 3.54 11.38 -19.29
N ARG A 120 3.42 12.56 -18.69
CA ARG A 120 2.37 12.87 -17.74
C ARG A 120 1.00 12.86 -18.41
N ILE A 121 0.05 12.08 -17.84
CA ILE A 121 -1.36 12.08 -18.22
C ILE A 121 -2.10 13.15 -17.44
N ALA A 122 -1.93 13.15 -16.09
CA ALA A 122 -2.63 14.05 -15.21
C ALA A 122 -1.77 14.49 -14.04
N LEU A 123 -2.02 15.72 -13.58
CA LEU A 123 -1.54 16.27 -12.32
C LEU A 123 -2.74 16.36 -11.36
N LEU A 124 -2.57 15.88 -10.13
CA LEU A 124 -3.56 15.92 -9.05
C LEU A 124 -3.04 16.86 -7.94
N PRO A 125 -3.39 18.15 -7.98
CA PRO A 125 -2.76 19.19 -7.16
C PRO A 125 -3.50 19.50 -5.86
N GLU A 126 -4.52 18.72 -5.48
CA GLU A 126 -5.42 19.05 -4.37
C GLU A 126 -4.81 18.86 -2.97
N ALA A 127 -3.63 18.26 -2.85
CA ALA A 127 -2.95 18.16 -1.58
C ALA A 127 -2.41 19.52 -1.12
N LYS A 128 -2.58 19.82 0.17
CA LYS A 128 -2.07 21.06 0.77
C LYS A 128 -0.68 20.90 1.38
N ASN A 129 -0.18 19.67 1.43
CA ASN A 129 1.11 19.29 1.95
C ASN A 129 1.55 17.99 1.29
N PHE A 130 2.76 17.48 1.60
CA PHE A 130 3.44 16.36 0.98
C PHE A 130 2.54 15.15 0.74
N VAL A 131 2.53 14.64 -0.49
CA VAL A 131 1.88 13.36 -0.81
C VAL A 131 2.87 12.23 -0.47
N GLN A 132 2.59 11.54 0.64
CA GLN A 132 3.51 10.56 1.24
C GLN A 132 3.14 9.10 0.96
N GLY A 133 2.05 8.87 0.26
CA GLY A 133 1.62 7.55 -0.17
C GLY A 133 0.63 7.61 -1.31
N VAL A 134 0.73 6.65 -2.22
CA VAL A 134 -0.17 6.49 -3.35
C VAL A 134 -0.53 5.02 -3.54
N ALA A 135 -1.74 4.75 -4.03
CA ALA A 135 -2.20 3.40 -4.33
C ALA A 135 -3.08 3.39 -5.58
N TRP A 136 -3.00 2.31 -6.34
CA TRP A 136 -3.84 2.05 -7.49
C TRP A 136 -4.81 0.90 -7.18
N ASP A 137 -6.08 1.08 -7.52
CA ASP A 137 -7.15 0.09 -7.36
C ASP A 137 -6.94 -1.12 -8.29
N PRO A 138 -6.93 -2.37 -7.80
CA PRO A 138 -6.79 -3.56 -8.64
C PRO A 138 -7.86 -3.70 -9.74
N GLU A 139 -9.05 -3.13 -9.54
CA GLU A 139 -10.10 -3.09 -10.58
C GLU A 139 -9.88 -1.98 -11.62
N ASN A 140 -8.78 -1.24 -11.54
CA ASN A 140 -8.38 -0.20 -12.48
C ASN A 140 -9.43 0.92 -12.67
N VAL A 141 -10.06 1.37 -11.57
CA VAL A 141 -11.03 2.47 -11.55
C VAL A 141 -10.53 3.67 -10.76
N TYR A 142 -9.89 3.44 -9.62
CA TYR A 142 -9.51 4.48 -8.68
C TYR A 142 -8.00 4.54 -8.45
N VAL A 143 -7.54 5.72 -8.08
CA VAL A 143 -6.24 5.96 -7.46
C VAL A 143 -6.45 6.72 -6.16
N SER A 144 -5.68 6.36 -5.13
CA SER A 144 -5.79 7.01 -3.82
C SER A 144 -4.46 7.60 -3.40
N THR A 145 -4.49 8.73 -2.70
CA THR A 145 -3.33 9.43 -2.16
C THR A 145 -3.53 9.69 -0.67
N LEU A 146 -2.45 9.64 0.10
CA LEU A 146 -2.45 10.02 1.51
C LEU A 146 -1.36 11.07 1.74
N SER A 147 -1.77 12.25 2.20
CA SER A 147 -0.88 13.39 2.36
C SER A 147 -0.72 13.80 3.82
N SER A 148 0.38 14.50 4.12
CA SER A 148 0.66 15.01 5.47
C SER A 148 -0.29 16.15 5.89
N ASP A 149 -1.18 16.62 5.02
CA ASP A 149 -2.30 17.48 5.40
C ASP A 149 -3.42 16.73 6.14
N GLY A 150 -3.23 15.43 6.44
CA GLY A 150 -4.17 14.59 7.15
C GLY A 150 -5.39 14.20 6.31
N LYS A 151 -5.25 14.10 4.99
CA LYS A 151 -6.35 13.72 4.09
C LYS A 151 -5.98 12.52 3.22
N CYS A 152 -6.89 11.55 3.19
CA CYS A 152 -6.94 10.51 2.18
C CYS A 152 -7.86 10.97 1.05
N ARG A 153 -7.34 11.00 -0.19
CA ARG A 153 -8.09 11.41 -1.38
C ARG A 153 -8.13 10.26 -2.35
N THR A 154 -9.28 10.05 -2.95
CA THR A 154 -9.49 9.05 -4.00
C THR A 154 -10.04 9.73 -5.25
N TYR A 155 -9.45 9.41 -6.38
CA TYR A 155 -9.80 9.95 -7.69
C TYR A 155 -10.20 8.81 -8.62
N ASN A 156 -11.12 9.10 -9.55
CA ASN A 156 -11.26 8.26 -10.73
C ASN A 156 -10.10 8.59 -11.68
N TRP A 157 -9.24 7.61 -11.96
CA TRP A 157 -8.01 7.88 -12.68
C TRP A 157 -8.22 8.25 -14.15
N ARG A 158 -9.33 7.79 -14.78
CA ARG A 158 -9.64 8.13 -16.18
C ARG A 158 -10.21 9.53 -16.36
N THR A 159 -11.07 9.95 -15.43
CA THR A 159 -11.70 11.28 -15.48
C THR A 159 -10.92 12.33 -14.71
N HIS A 160 -9.93 11.92 -13.91
CA HIS A 160 -9.12 12.73 -13.00
C HIS A 160 -9.95 13.48 -11.94
N LYS A 161 -11.21 13.10 -11.76
CA LYS A 161 -12.11 13.75 -10.80
C LYS A 161 -11.94 13.16 -9.40
N LEU A 162 -11.94 14.04 -8.41
CA LEU A 162 -12.00 13.68 -7.01
C LEU A 162 -13.33 13.00 -6.69
N VAL A 163 -13.26 11.77 -6.14
CA VAL A 163 -14.42 10.96 -5.74
C VAL A 163 -14.67 11.10 -4.24
N ALA A 164 -13.59 11.07 -3.45
CA ALA A 164 -13.66 11.20 -2.00
C ALA A 164 -12.44 11.92 -1.44
N ALA A 165 -12.64 12.73 -0.39
CA ALA A 165 -11.58 13.36 0.39
C ALA A 165 -11.93 13.27 1.86
N VAL A 166 -11.22 12.44 2.61
CA VAL A 166 -11.54 12.11 4.00
C VAL A 166 -10.43 12.57 4.91
N SER A 167 -10.78 13.41 5.91
CA SER A 167 -9.87 13.88 6.96
C SER A 167 -10.52 13.78 8.35
N LYS A 168 -11.85 13.67 8.38
CA LYS A 168 -12.65 13.60 9.59
C LYS A 168 -13.64 12.44 9.48
N GLY A 169 -13.96 11.83 10.60
CA GLY A 169 -14.93 10.75 10.69
C GLY A 169 -15.66 10.77 12.03
N LYS A 170 -16.71 9.97 12.16
CA LYS A 170 -17.34 9.71 13.46
C LYS A 170 -16.41 8.81 14.28
N VAL A 171 -16.45 8.95 15.61
CA VAL A 171 -15.76 8.04 16.53
C VAL A 171 -16.42 6.66 16.43
N LEU A 172 -15.75 5.71 15.82
CA LEU A 172 -16.22 4.31 15.82
C LEU A 172 -15.90 3.70 17.18
N ARG A 173 -16.93 3.27 17.93
CA ARG A 173 -16.70 2.52 19.17
C ARG A 173 -16.22 1.10 18.84
N PRO A 174 -15.33 0.47 19.65
CA PRO A 174 -14.70 -0.81 19.35
C PRO A 174 -15.64 -2.01 19.14
N HIS A 175 -16.93 -1.89 19.34
CA HIS A 175 -17.90 -2.98 19.29
C HIS A 175 -19.16 -2.69 18.43
N GLN A 176 -19.15 -1.66 17.61
CA GLN A 176 -20.24 -1.45 16.64
C GLN A 176 -19.75 -1.82 15.23
N THR A 177 -19.68 -3.13 14.98
CA THR A 177 -19.80 -3.66 13.63
C THR A 177 -21.19 -3.33 13.14
N GLU A 178 -21.31 -2.49 12.10
CA GLU A 178 -22.54 -2.44 11.31
C GLU A 178 -22.73 -3.84 10.71
N THR A 179 -23.57 -4.65 11.32
CA THR A 179 -24.09 -5.87 10.70
C THR A 179 -24.82 -5.43 9.44
N ILE A 180 -24.27 -5.76 8.30
CA ILE A 180 -24.95 -5.54 7.01
C ILE A 180 -26.06 -6.59 6.93
N GLU A 181 -27.24 -6.22 7.44
CA GLU A 181 -28.45 -7.02 7.23
C GLU A 181 -28.84 -6.96 5.74
N PRO A 182 -29.34 -8.07 5.16
CA PRO A 182 -29.90 -8.03 3.83
C PRO A 182 -31.17 -7.19 3.85
N PHE A 183 -31.29 -6.36 2.87
CA PHE A 183 -32.33 -5.40 2.57
C PHE A 183 -33.73 -5.88 2.97
N GLN A 184 -34.30 -5.36 4.07
CA GLN A 184 -35.73 -5.41 4.35
C GLN A 184 -36.30 -3.99 4.37
N SER A 185 -37.47 -3.86 3.76
CA SER A 185 -38.23 -2.65 3.48
C SER A 185 -38.42 -1.73 4.70
N SER A 186 -38.16 -0.44 4.46
CA SER A 186 -38.34 0.68 5.38
C SER A 186 -39.78 0.94 5.76
N ASP A 187 -40.07 0.95 7.07
CA ASP A 187 -41.23 1.66 7.64
C ASP A 187 -40.84 3.11 7.99
N PRO A 188 -41.65 4.11 7.57
CA PRO A 188 -41.27 5.53 7.71
C PRO A 188 -41.88 6.17 8.97
N ASN A 189 -41.71 5.59 10.15
CA ASN A 189 -42.14 6.27 11.38
C ASN A 189 -41.39 5.80 12.62
N SER A 190 -40.15 6.21 12.79
CA SER A 190 -39.48 6.23 14.09
C SER A 190 -38.80 7.58 14.30
N THR A 191 -39.41 8.40 15.15
CA THR A 191 -38.89 9.68 15.65
C THR A 191 -37.60 9.45 16.44
N GLU A 192 -36.48 9.82 15.90
CA GLU A 192 -35.19 9.89 16.62
C GLU A 192 -35.22 11.10 17.57
N THR A 193 -35.30 10.81 18.85
CA THR A 193 -35.05 11.78 19.92
C THR A 193 -33.69 11.50 20.54
N GLY A 194 -32.79 12.51 20.46
CA GLY A 194 -31.60 12.57 21.32
C GLY A 194 -30.26 12.60 20.59
N SER A 195 -29.93 13.73 19.98
CA SER A 195 -28.52 14.03 19.56
C SER A 195 -27.69 14.38 20.81
N THR A 196 -26.94 13.39 21.32
CA THR A 196 -25.90 13.60 22.32
C THR A 196 -24.67 14.25 21.67
N GLU A 197 -23.92 15.09 22.39
CA GLU A 197 -22.72 15.85 21.95
C GLU A 197 -21.57 15.01 21.31
N SER A 198 -21.71 13.69 21.24
CA SER A 198 -20.74 12.73 20.70
C SER A 198 -20.69 12.64 19.17
N ASP A 199 -21.52 13.38 18.43
CA ASP A 199 -21.68 13.22 16.96
C ASP A 199 -20.81 14.19 16.14
N LYS A 200 -19.94 14.97 16.77
CA LYS A 200 -19.04 15.90 16.06
C LYS A 200 -17.94 15.11 15.33
N PRO A 201 -17.74 15.32 14.02
CA PRO A 201 -16.71 14.62 13.27
C PRO A 201 -15.32 15.02 13.78
N VAL A 202 -14.52 14.05 14.20
CA VAL A 202 -13.14 14.20 14.67
C VAL A 202 -12.15 13.91 13.57
N ARG A 203 -10.93 14.45 13.71
CA ARG A 203 -9.81 14.11 12.82
C ARG A 203 -9.48 12.62 12.93
N ILE A 204 -9.27 11.97 11.78
CA ILE A 204 -8.98 10.55 11.73
C ILE A 204 -7.58 10.22 11.20
N PHE A 205 -6.83 11.18 10.69
CA PHE A 205 -5.44 11.03 10.27
C PHE A 205 -4.55 12.04 10.97
N HIS A 206 -3.33 11.60 11.27
CA HIS A 206 -2.27 12.50 11.71
C HIS A 206 -1.96 13.52 10.60
N ASP A 207 -1.71 14.76 10.99
CA ASP A 207 -1.24 15.81 10.10
C ASP A 207 0.30 15.84 10.01
N ASP A 208 0.88 16.98 9.67
CA ASP A 208 2.32 17.21 9.55
C ASP A 208 3.08 17.20 10.89
N THR A 209 2.38 17.13 12.03
CA THR A 209 3.01 16.88 13.34
C THR A 209 3.63 15.49 13.43
N LEU A 210 3.08 14.50 12.70
CA LEU A 210 3.69 13.19 12.57
C LEU A 210 4.88 13.25 11.61
N LYS A 211 6.10 13.23 12.16
CA LYS A 211 7.34 13.25 11.38
C LYS A 211 7.64 11.85 10.83
N THR A 212 7.16 11.61 9.63
CA THR A 212 7.44 10.40 8.82
C THR A 212 7.62 10.78 7.36
N PHE A 213 8.45 10.02 6.63
CA PHE A 213 8.59 10.16 5.18
C PHE A 213 7.44 9.49 4.43
N PHE A 214 6.92 8.37 4.93
CA PHE A 214 5.99 7.52 4.21
C PHE A 214 4.66 7.38 4.95
N ARG A 215 3.57 7.34 4.17
CA ARG A 215 2.20 6.99 4.60
C ARG A 215 1.59 6.08 3.52
N ARG A 216 2.23 4.92 3.30
CA ARG A 216 1.95 4.05 2.16
C ARG A 216 0.68 3.26 2.38
N LEU A 217 -0.38 3.68 1.72
CA LEU A 217 -1.68 3.01 1.69
C LEU A 217 -1.69 1.90 0.63
N SER A 218 -2.63 0.96 0.72
CA SER A 218 -2.76 -0.12 -0.25
C SER A 218 -4.19 -0.65 -0.35
N TYR A 219 -4.60 -1.00 -1.58
CA TYR A 219 -5.83 -1.76 -1.82
C TYR A 219 -5.59 -3.25 -1.53
N SER A 220 -6.65 -3.94 -1.09
CA SER A 220 -6.65 -5.41 -0.95
C SER A 220 -6.55 -6.09 -2.33
N PRO A 221 -6.05 -7.34 -2.40
CA PRO A 221 -5.85 -8.03 -3.66
C PRO A 221 -7.12 -8.23 -4.48
N ASP A 222 -8.27 -8.32 -3.81
CA ASP A 222 -9.61 -8.40 -4.41
C ASP A 222 -10.22 -7.02 -4.75
N GLY A 223 -9.53 -5.92 -4.42
CA GLY A 223 -9.98 -4.56 -4.61
C GLY A 223 -11.12 -4.09 -3.70
N SER A 224 -11.64 -4.93 -2.81
CA SER A 224 -12.80 -4.59 -1.97
C SER A 224 -12.50 -3.60 -0.84
N LEU A 225 -11.24 -3.55 -0.37
CA LEU A 225 -10.80 -2.76 0.77
C LEU A 225 -9.64 -1.84 0.41
N LEU A 226 -9.57 -0.68 1.08
CA LEU A 226 -8.41 0.21 1.08
C LEU A 226 -7.92 0.36 2.52
N ALA A 227 -6.67 -0.01 2.78
CA ALA A 227 -5.99 0.21 4.05
C ALA A 227 -5.18 1.51 4.00
N ALA A 228 -5.43 2.42 4.92
CA ALA A 228 -4.77 3.71 5.02
C ALA A 228 -4.07 3.86 6.39
N PRO A 229 -2.74 3.97 6.42
CA PRO A 229 -1.96 4.14 7.64
C PRO A 229 -2.03 5.58 8.16
N ALA A 230 -1.25 5.88 9.21
CA ALA A 230 -1.19 7.18 9.88
C ALA A 230 -2.54 7.64 10.42
N GLY A 231 -3.41 6.70 10.75
CA GLY A 231 -4.69 6.96 11.38
C GLY A 231 -4.53 7.32 12.86
N CYS A 232 -5.46 8.12 13.36
CA CYS A 232 -5.58 8.47 14.77
C CYS A 232 -7.04 8.36 15.23
N ILE A 233 -7.20 7.98 16.51
CA ILE A 233 -8.50 7.85 17.18
C ILE A 233 -8.39 8.59 18.50
N THR A 234 -9.28 9.53 18.74
CA THR A 234 -9.41 10.18 20.05
C THR A 234 -10.30 9.31 20.93
N SER A 235 -9.75 8.72 21.97
CA SER A 235 -10.46 7.76 22.85
C SER A 235 -11.55 8.44 23.67
N SER A 236 -11.36 9.71 24.05
CA SER A 236 -12.32 10.53 24.76
C SER A 236 -12.00 12.01 24.53
N PRO A 237 -13.02 12.86 24.32
CA PRO A 237 -12.83 14.30 24.24
C PRO A 237 -12.16 14.89 25.50
N ASP A 238 -12.44 14.29 26.67
CA ASP A 238 -12.02 14.81 27.98
C ASP A 238 -10.58 14.41 28.34
N THR A 239 -10.09 13.28 27.86
CA THR A 239 -8.74 12.79 28.20
C THR A 239 -7.65 13.19 27.20
N GLY A 240 -8.04 13.61 26.00
CA GLY A 240 -7.10 14.01 24.93
C GLY A 240 -6.18 12.87 24.44
N VAL A 241 -6.39 11.64 24.92
CA VAL A 241 -5.57 10.49 24.55
C VAL A 241 -5.88 10.09 23.11
N THR A 242 -4.88 10.22 22.24
CA THR A 242 -4.95 9.80 20.84
C THR A 242 -4.26 8.46 20.66
N MET A 243 -5.00 7.45 20.23
CA MET A 243 -4.44 6.16 19.81
C MET A 243 -4.13 6.17 18.31
N SER A 244 -3.10 5.46 17.92
CA SER A 244 -2.75 5.28 16.50
C SER A 244 -3.47 4.07 15.92
N ALA A 245 -3.83 4.14 14.64
CA ALA A 245 -4.58 3.10 13.95
C ALA A 245 -4.28 3.08 12.45
N THR A 246 -4.71 2.00 11.81
CA THR A 246 -4.86 1.89 10.36
C THR A 246 -6.33 1.89 10.01
N TRP A 247 -6.77 2.83 9.20
CA TRP A 247 -8.16 2.90 8.76
C TRP A 247 -8.40 1.96 7.58
N ILE A 248 -9.53 1.27 7.60
CA ILE A 248 -9.99 0.42 6.50
C ILE A 248 -11.24 1.03 5.89
N PHE A 249 -11.19 1.27 4.59
CA PHE A 249 -12.31 1.77 3.81
C PHE A 249 -12.87 0.67 2.93
N LEU A 250 -14.18 0.63 2.78
CA LEU A 250 -14.83 -0.17 1.74
C LEU A 250 -14.73 0.55 0.40
N ARG A 251 -14.33 -0.15 -0.65
CA ARG A 251 -14.27 0.42 -2.01
C ARG A 251 -15.60 1.05 -2.46
N ARG A 252 -16.72 0.46 -2.07
CA ARG A 252 -18.06 0.98 -2.35
C ARG A 252 -18.41 2.26 -1.56
N LYS A 253 -17.67 2.58 -0.46
CA LYS A 253 -17.92 3.72 0.41
C LYS A 253 -16.60 4.36 0.86
N LEU A 254 -15.88 4.96 -0.08
CA LEU A 254 -14.59 5.61 0.18
C LEU A 254 -14.69 6.96 0.91
N SER A 255 -15.92 7.48 1.11
CA SER A 255 -16.18 8.75 1.80
C SER A 255 -16.12 8.66 3.32
N SER A 256 -16.10 7.46 3.89
CA SER A 256 -15.96 7.23 5.34
C SER A 256 -15.29 5.89 5.60
N PRO A 257 -14.46 5.78 6.65
CA PRO A 257 -13.90 4.49 7.03
C PRO A 257 -14.99 3.53 7.53
N ALA A 258 -14.77 2.23 7.30
CA ALA A 258 -15.65 1.16 7.79
C ALA A 258 -15.25 0.69 9.19
N LEU A 259 -13.94 0.57 9.41
CA LEU A 259 -13.36 0.19 10.70
C LEU A 259 -11.91 0.67 10.81
N TYR A 260 -11.30 0.41 11.96
CA TYR A 260 -9.88 0.61 12.17
C TYR A 260 -9.23 -0.62 12.79
N TYR A 261 -7.95 -0.83 12.46
CA TYR A 261 -7.07 -1.75 13.19
C TYR A 261 -6.22 -0.94 14.16
N PRO A 262 -6.29 -1.23 15.49
CA PRO A 262 -5.52 -0.50 16.48
C PRO A 262 -4.04 -0.85 16.35
N SER A 263 -3.16 0.11 16.46
CA SER A 263 -1.72 -0.12 16.57
C SER A 263 -1.23 0.16 17.99
N LEU A 264 -0.26 -0.61 18.45
CA LEU A 264 0.29 -0.61 19.81
C LEU A 264 1.00 0.74 20.14
N ASN A 265 0.25 1.82 20.29
CA ASN A 265 0.73 3.16 20.67
C ASN A 265 1.77 3.78 19.73
N GLN A 266 1.96 3.22 18.54
CA GLN A 266 2.86 3.77 17.52
C GLN A 266 2.08 4.08 16.23
N PRO A 267 2.35 5.21 15.58
CA PRO A 267 1.78 5.50 14.28
C PRO A 267 2.15 4.44 13.24
N THR A 268 1.18 4.04 12.46
CA THR A 268 1.37 3.16 11.32
C THR A 268 1.84 3.96 10.11
N MET A 269 2.73 3.40 9.30
CA MET A 269 3.35 4.12 8.19
C MET A 269 3.16 3.43 6.84
N VAL A 270 3.12 2.10 6.85
CA VAL A 270 3.04 1.28 5.63
C VAL A 270 1.99 0.20 5.81
N THR A 271 1.20 -0.02 4.79
CA THR A 271 0.26 -1.14 4.70
C THR A 271 0.55 -1.95 3.44
N ARG A 272 0.57 -3.29 3.54
CA ARG A 272 0.74 -4.20 2.41
C ARG A 272 -0.10 -5.44 2.60
N TRP A 273 -1.01 -5.68 1.68
CA TRP A 273 -1.80 -6.91 1.66
C TRP A 273 -0.99 -8.07 1.10
N CYS A 274 -1.13 -9.23 1.72
CA CYS A 274 -0.67 -10.49 1.11
C CYS A 274 -1.42 -10.69 -0.21
N PRO A 275 -0.75 -11.06 -1.31
CA PRO A 275 -1.42 -11.21 -2.61
C PRO A 275 -2.37 -12.41 -2.70
N LEU A 276 -2.31 -13.33 -1.71
CA LEU A 276 -3.12 -14.52 -1.67
C LEU A 276 -4.41 -14.34 -0.88
N LEU A 277 -5.45 -15.05 -1.30
CA LEU A 277 -6.68 -15.23 -0.55
C LEU A 277 -6.61 -16.57 0.21
N PHE A 278 -7.08 -16.58 1.45
CA PHE A 278 -7.06 -17.74 2.33
C PHE A 278 -8.48 -18.20 2.67
N THR A 279 -8.63 -19.48 2.96
CA THR A 279 -9.88 -20.01 3.52
C THR A 279 -10.18 -19.36 4.88
N LEU A 280 -11.46 -19.29 5.21
CA LEU A 280 -11.89 -18.81 6.52
C LEU A 280 -11.38 -19.74 7.62
N ARG A 281 -10.98 -19.18 8.75
CA ARG A 281 -10.69 -19.96 9.97
C ARG A 281 -11.99 -20.38 10.62
N GLU A 282 -12.06 -21.62 11.05
CA GLU A 282 -13.21 -22.16 11.82
C GLU A 282 -13.28 -21.53 13.22
N GLY A 283 -14.47 -21.52 13.79
CA GLY A 283 -14.70 -21.02 15.18
C GLY A 283 -14.77 -19.51 15.34
N VAL A 284 -14.69 -18.72 14.28
CA VAL A 284 -14.88 -17.27 14.32
C VAL A 284 -16.37 -16.94 14.15
N HIS A 285 -17.07 -16.70 15.26
CA HIS A 285 -18.53 -16.48 15.25
C HIS A 285 -18.96 -15.10 14.71
N SER A 286 -18.08 -14.10 14.76
CA SER A 286 -18.39 -12.75 14.30
C SER A 286 -17.19 -12.18 13.53
N PRO A 287 -17.02 -12.55 12.25
CA PRO A 287 -15.93 -12.01 11.45
C PRO A 287 -16.14 -10.50 11.23
N VAL A 288 -15.03 -9.77 11.19
CA VAL A 288 -15.04 -8.31 10.97
C VAL A 288 -15.59 -7.95 9.59
N PHE A 289 -15.34 -8.80 8.59
CA PHE A 289 -15.89 -8.69 7.25
C PHE A 289 -16.56 -9.99 6.83
N SER A 290 -17.78 -9.89 6.28
CA SER A 290 -18.52 -11.03 5.70
C SER A 290 -18.02 -11.32 4.28
N LEU A 291 -16.79 -11.83 4.17
CA LEU A 291 -16.18 -12.27 2.92
C LEU A 291 -16.16 -13.80 2.88
N PRO A 292 -16.23 -14.42 1.69
CA PRO A 292 -16.13 -15.88 1.56
C PRO A 292 -14.70 -16.41 1.73
N TYR A 293 -13.74 -15.52 1.90
CA TYR A 293 -12.32 -15.76 2.10
C TYR A 293 -11.74 -14.79 3.12
N ARG A 294 -10.53 -15.05 3.52
CA ARG A 294 -9.75 -14.24 4.44
C ARG A 294 -8.55 -13.63 3.69
N MET A 295 -8.30 -12.36 3.95
CA MET A 295 -7.12 -11.64 3.46
C MET A 295 -6.23 -11.25 4.65
N VAL A 296 -4.91 -11.24 4.44
CA VAL A 296 -3.91 -10.89 5.45
C VAL A 296 -3.29 -9.55 5.09
N LEU A 297 -3.22 -8.65 6.08
CA LEU A 297 -2.65 -7.31 5.96
C LEU A 297 -1.43 -7.18 6.88
N ALA A 298 -0.28 -6.84 6.31
CA ALA A 298 0.89 -6.41 7.06
C ALA A 298 0.90 -4.89 7.21
N VAL A 299 1.09 -4.43 8.44
CA VAL A 299 1.15 -3.01 8.80
C VAL A 299 2.46 -2.72 9.51
N ALA A 300 3.29 -1.82 8.97
CA ALA A 300 4.50 -1.37 9.65
C ALA A 300 4.22 -0.13 10.50
N THR A 301 4.69 -0.19 11.73
CA THR A 301 4.94 0.96 12.60
C THR A 301 6.42 1.37 12.47
N LYS A 302 6.87 2.27 13.32
CA LYS A 302 8.27 2.67 13.33
C LYS A 302 9.23 1.51 13.63
N THR A 303 8.84 0.55 14.49
CA THR A 303 9.73 -0.49 15.02
C THR A 303 9.17 -1.91 14.98
N ALA A 304 7.92 -2.08 14.55
CA ALA A 304 7.24 -3.35 14.55
C ALA A 304 6.37 -3.53 13.30
N ILE A 305 6.14 -4.78 12.93
CA ILE A 305 5.20 -5.20 11.92
C ILE A 305 4.05 -5.91 12.62
N LEU A 306 2.83 -5.49 12.34
CA LEU A 306 1.61 -6.10 12.83
C LEU A 306 0.93 -6.82 11.67
N LEU A 307 0.54 -8.06 11.88
CA LEU A 307 -0.27 -8.80 10.92
C LEU A 307 -1.72 -8.81 11.39
N TYR A 308 -2.62 -8.43 10.50
CA TYR A 308 -4.07 -8.47 10.68
C TYR A 308 -4.69 -9.37 9.64
N ASP A 309 -5.92 -9.76 9.87
CA ASP A 309 -6.73 -10.40 8.85
C ASP A 309 -8.17 -9.86 8.83
N THR A 310 -8.91 -10.23 7.80
CA THR A 310 -10.30 -9.75 7.61
C THR A 310 -11.33 -10.43 8.52
N GLN A 311 -10.93 -11.39 9.35
CA GLN A 311 -11.81 -12.02 10.32
C GLN A 311 -11.69 -11.44 11.73
N HIS A 312 -10.53 -10.89 12.11
CA HIS A 312 -10.25 -10.41 13.46
C HIS A 312 -10.04 -8.89 13.52
N ALA A 313 -10.50 -8.26 14.58
CA ALA A 313 -10.32 -6.82 14.81
C ALA A 313 -8.97 -6.48 15.48
N VAL A 314 -8.20 -7.48 15.89
CA VAL A 314 -6.92 -7.35 16.59
C VAL A 314 -5.81 -7.99 15.76
N PRO A 315 -4.52 -7.64 15.99
CA PRO A 315 -3.42 -8.28 15.29
C PRO A 315 -3.39 -9.78 15.57
N ILE A 316 -3.18 -10.58 14.53
CA ILE A 316 -2.97 -12.04 14.64
C ILE A 316 -1.52 -12.38 14.97
N ALA A 317 -0.58 -11.48 14.63
CA ALA A 317 0.83 -11.61 14.98
C ALA A 317 1.51 -10.25 15.06
N MET A 318 2.63 -10.19 15.80
CA MET A 318 3.52 -9.04 15.90
C MET A 318 4.96 -9.48 15.75
N ILE A 319 5.71 -8.78 14.90
CA ILE A 319 7.13 -8.98 14.68
C ILE A 319 7.82 -7.67 15.06
N SER A 320 8.71 -7.71 16.03
CA SER A 320 9.41 -6.52 16.55
C SER A 320 10.89 -6.80 16.80
N ASN A 321 11.66 -5.74 17.02
CA ASN A 321 13.09 -5.81 17.30
C ASN A 321 13.93 -6.49 16.21
N ILE A 322 13.52 -6.37 14.96
CA ILE A 322 14.24 -6.92 13.80
C ILE A 322 15.22 -5.92 13.18
N HIS A 323 15.09 -4.62 13.52
CA HIS A 323 15.94 -3.54 13.03
C HIS A 323 16.31 -2.57 14.15
N TYR A 324 17.47 -1.94 14.02
CA TYR A 324 17.96 -0.92 14.97
C TYR A 324 17.31 0.45 14.78
N THR A 325 16.77 0.71 13.58
CA THR A 325 16.17 2.00 13.21
C THR A 325 14.77 1.82 12.65
N LYS A 326 14.23 2.86 12.00
CA LYS A 326 12.85 2.88 11.54
C LYS A 326 12.67 1.98 10.32
N LEU A 327 11.59 1.22 10.31
CA LEU A 327 11.10 0.54 9.11
C LEU A 327 10.70 1.57 8.04
N THR A 328 10.93 1.24 6.77
CA THR A 328 10.65 2.11 5.63
C THR A 328 9.61 1.57 4.66
N ASP A 329 9.65 0.28 4.36
CA ASP A 329 8.63 -0.38 3.50
C ASP A 329 8.49 -1.86 3.84
N LEU A 330 7.42 -2.45 3.30
CA LEU A 330 7.13 -3.88 3.32
C LEU A 330 6.86 -4.37 1.90
N SER A 331 7.21 -5.61 1.60
CA SER A 331 6.90 -6.24 0.32
C SER A 331 6.65 -7.73 0.51
N TRP A 332 5.51 -8.22 0.03
CA TRP A 332 5.20 -9.64 -0.02
C TRP A 332 5.78 -10.29 -1.28
N SER A 333 6.21 -11.55 -1.17
CA SER A 333 6.43 -12.39 -2.34
C SER A 333 5.08 -12.75 -2.99
N SER A 334 5.09 -13.04 -4.28
CA SER A 334 3.87 -13.37 -5.04
C SER A 334 3.18 -14.65 -4.56
N ASP A 335 3.93 -15.57 -3.96
CA ASP A 335 3.43 -16.81 -3.34
C ASP A 335 2.95 -16.63 -1.89
N GLY A 336 3.03 -15.40 -1.33
CA GLY A 336 2.62 -15.06 0.03
C GLY A 336 3.45 -15.73 1.14
N LYS A 337 4.56 -16.40 0.80
CA LYS A 337 5.39 -17.14 1.78
C LYS A 337 6.49 -16.31 2.40
N MET A 338 6.76 -15.12 1.86
CA MET A 338 7.79 -14.22 2.38
C MET A 338 7.27 -12.81 2.48
N LEU A 339 7.66 -12.11 3.55
CA LEU A 339 7.48 -10.69 3.75
C LEU A 339 8.85 -10.06 3.99
N ILE A 340 9.23 -9.13 3.13
CA ILE A 340 10.48 -8.38 3.26
C ILE A 340 10.17 -7.04 3.93
N ALA A 341 10.96 -6.69 4.92
CA ALA A 341 10.92 -5.39 5.59
C ALA A 341 12.24 -4.66 5.40
N SER A 342 12.19 -3.44 4.92
CA SER A 342 13.35 -2.55 4.78
C SER A 342 13.40 -1.52 5.92
N SER A 343 14.59 -1.02 6.22
CA SER A 343 14.84 -0.07 7.30
C SER A 343 15.87 0.99 6.92
N THR A 344 15.86 2.11 7.64
CA THR A 344 16.86 3.19 7.50
C THR A 344 18.24 2.82 8.04
N ASP A 345 18.42 1.63 8.62
CA ASP A 345 19.75 1.08 8.98
C ASP A 345 20.48 0.49 7.76
N GLY A 346 19.85 0.46 6.59
CA GLY A 346 20.43 -0.05 5.34
C GLY A 346 20.24 -1.55 5.15
N TYR A 347 19.51 -2.23 6.04
CA TYR A 347 19.27 -3.67 5.96
C TYR A 347 17.82 -3.99 5.61
N CYS A 348 17.64 -5.20 5.07
CA CYS A 348 16.33 -5.81 4.87
C CYS A 348 16.23 -7.10 5.69
N SER A 349 15.12 -7.27 6.41
CA SER A 349 14.76 -8.53 7.06
C SER A 349 13.81 -9.32 6.20
N ILE A 350 14.02 -10.63 6.12
CA ILE A 350 13.15 -11.56 5.40
C ILE A 350 12.41 -12.40 6.44
N ILE A 351 11.10 -12.29 6.45
CA ILE A 351 10.20 -13.06 7.30
C ILE A 351 9.61 -14.13 6.42
N THR A 352 9.79 -15.39 6.80
CA THR A 352 9.28 -16.54 6.06
C THR A 352 8.13 -17.19 6.81
N PHE A 353 7.12 -17.62 6.08
CA PHE A 353 5.98 -18.36 6.61
C PHE A 353 6.04 -19.80 6.11
N THR A 354 5.81 -20.74 7.02
CA THR A 354 5.70 -22.16 6.66
C THR A 354 4.39 -22.46 5.94
N ASP A 355 4.33 -23.57 5.21
CA ASP A 355 3.11 -23.95 4.50
C ASP A 355 1.94 -24.11 5.49
N GLY A 356 0.85 -23.42 5.21
CA GLY A 356 -0.35 -23.42 6.04
C GLY A 356 -0.32 -22.48 7.26
N GLU A 357 0.80 -21.83 7.60
CA GLU A 357 0.91 -20.94 8.75
C GLU A 357 -0.05 -19.75 8.65
N LEU A 358 -0.15 -19.12 7.49
CA LEU A 358 -1.14 -18.09 7.22
C LEU A 358 -2.53 -18.67 6.88
N GLY A 359 -2.65 -19.97 6.65
CA GLY A 359 -3.86 -20.70 6.28
C GLY A 359 -3.77 -21.35 4.90
N SER A 360 -4.79 -22.09 4.52
CA SER A 360 -4.91 -22.73 3.19
C SER A 360 -5.37 -21.71 2.15
N ASN A 361 -4.84 -21.81 0.93
CA ASN A 361 -5.25 -20.93 -0.16
C ASN A 361 -6.73 -21.14 -0.51
N TYR A 362 -7.45 -20.03 -0.65
CA TYR A 362 -8.84 -20.04 -1.13
C TYR A 362 -8.85 -20.11 -2.65
N VAL A 363 -9.56 -21.11 -3.18
CA VAL A 363 -9.84 -21.23 -4.61
C VAL A 363 -11.31 -20.86 -4.83
N PRO A 364 -11.61 -19.79 -5.58
CA PRO A 364 -12.99 -19.44 -5.89
C PRO A 364 -13.72 -20.64 -6.53
N PRO A 365 -14.97 -20.91 -6.16
CA PRO A 365 -15.75 -21.93 -6.84
C PRO A 365 -15.82 -21.58 -8.34
N LYS A 366 -15.58 -22.56 -9.19
CA LYS A 366 -15.76 -22.39 -10.64
C LYS A 366 -17.20 -21.94 -10.87
N SER A 367 -17.39 -20.79 -11.52
CA SER A 367 -18.70 -20.40 -12.02
C SER A 367 -19.12 -21.48 -13.02
N ASP A 368 -20.06 -22.34 -12.62
CA ASP A 368 -20.71 -23.24 -13.57
C ASP A 368 -21.32 -22.37 -14.64
N GLY A 369 -20.71 -22.39 -15.83
CA GLY A 369 -21.23 -21.71 -17.00
C GLY A 369 -22.57 -22.32 -17.36
N THR A 370 -23.62 -21.76 -16.85
CA THR A 370 -24.95 -21.92 -17.44
C THR A 370 -24.96 -21.09 -18.71
N SER A 371 -24.80 -21.81 -19.81
CA SER A 371 -25.04 -21.41 -21.19
C SER A 371 -26.42 -20.80 -21.38
#